data_1c8e564352799c4fb1b1d358dff30659
#
_entry.id   1c8e564352799c4fb1b1d358dff30659
#
_cell.length_a   1.000
_cell.length_b   1.000
_cell.length_c   1.000
_cell.angle_alpha   90.00
_cell.angle_beta   90.00
_cell.angle_gamma   90.00
#
_symmetry.space_group_name_H-M   'P 1'
#
loop_
_entity.id
_entity.type
_entity.pdbx_description
1 polymer ?
#
loop_
_entity_poly.entity_id
_entity_poly.type
_entity_poly.pdbx_seq_one_letter_code
_entity_poly.pdbx_strand_id
1 'polypeptide(L)'
;VLGVDFAPSLRHAKDVTRVMVEAKERISSIGKHIEKWNGTDSGVFRLNPEIFEVIDQWIGLDKSERYELGDVFAHMISQGGILKSCDISNSFWYDVDNLEDLQHLQTHVHQPDE
;
A
#
# COMPACT_ATOMS: atom_id res chain seq x y z
N VAL A 1 -0.97 6.52 -8.84
CA VAL A 1 -0.37 5.20 -9.11
C VAL A 1 0.28 4.67 -7.85
N LEU A 2 -0.03 3.45 -7.50
CA LEU A 2 0.49 2.75 -6.33
C LEU A 2 1.36 1.58 -6.78
N GLY A 3 2.56 1.49 -6.23
CA GLY A 3 3.42 0.32 -6.42
C GLY A 3 2.85 -0.88 -5.67
N VAL A 4 2.54 -1.94 -6.39
CA VAL A 4 1.90 -3.15 -5.86
C VAL A 4 2.80 -4.36 -6.05
N ASP A 5 3.00 -5.10 -4.99
CA ASP A 5 3.72 -6.38 -5.02
C ASP A 5 2.69 -7.51 -5.06
N PHE A 6 2.69 -8.25 -6.16
CA PHE A 6 1.78 -9.38 -6.36
C PHE A 6 2.34 -10.70 -5.84
N ALA A 7 3.61 -10.71 -5.40
CA ALA A 7 4.27 -11.90 -4.88
C ALA A 7 5.03 -11.56 -3.59
N PRO A 8 4.34 -11.06 -2.55
CA PRO A 8 5.00 -10.65 -1.32
C PRO A 8 5.63 -11.85 -0.61
N SER A 9 6.76 -11.62 0.04
CA SER A 9 7.34 -12.63 0.91
C SER A 9 6.43 -12.89 2.11
N LEU A 10 6.54 -14.06 2.73
CA LEU A 10 5.78 -14.42 3.93
C LEU A 10 5.93 -13.37 5.04
N ARG A 11 7.04 -12.67 5.06
CA ARG A 11 7.35 -11.65 6.03
C ARG A 11 6.50 -10.40 5.87
N HIS A 12 6.15 -10.05 4.65
CA HIS A 12 5.29 -8.92 4.35
C HIS A 12 3.80 -9.24 4.55
N ALA A 13 3.47 -10.51 4.76
CA ALA A 13 2.07 -10.95 4.83
C ALA A 13 1.36 -10.60 6.15
N LYS A 14 2.08 -10.25 7.22
CA LYS A 14 1.49 -10.08 8.54
C LYS A 14 0.75 -8.75 8.76
N ASP A 15 1.36 -7.63 8.38
CA ASP A 15 0.81 -6.30 8.68
C ASP A 15 0.72 -5.42 7.44
N VAL A 16 0.65 -6.04 6.28
CA VAL A 16 0.59 -5.29 5.02
C VAL A 16 -0.82 -4.84 4.71
N THR A 17 -0.91 -3.72 4.04
CA THR A 17 -2.14 -3.28 3.43
C THR A 17 -2.37 -4.10 2.16
N ARG A 18 -3.52 -4.74 2.08
CA ARG A 18 -3.91 -5.61 0.96
C ARG A 18 -4.58 -4.80 -0.13
N VAL A 19 -4.38 -5.21 -1.36
CA VAL A 19 -4.91 -4.52 -2.53
C VAL A 19 -5.55 -5.54 -3.46
N MET A 20 -6.73 -5.20 -4.00
CA MET A 20 -7.34 -5.97 -5.08
C MET A 20 -7.22 -5.18 -6.37
N VAL A 21 -6.49 -5.74 -7.34
CA VAL A 21 -6.27 -5.14 -8.65
C VAL A 21 -7.10 -5.87 -9.69
N GLU A 22 -7.92 -5.12 -10.41
CA GLU A 22 -8.77 -5.59 -11.48
C GLU A 22 -8.14 -5.33 -12.84
N ALA A 23 -8.90 -5.58 -13.90
CA ALA A 23 -8.45 -5.34 -15.26
C ALA A 23 -7.98 -3.90 -15.48
N LYS A 24 -7.02 -3.71 -16.39
CA LYS A 24 -6.41 -2.41 -16.71
C LYS A 24 -5.69 -1.75 -15.54
N GLU A 25 -5.12 -2.58 -14.65
CA GLU A 25 -4.33 -2.11 -13.50
C GLU A 25 -5.13 -1.27 -12.50
N ARG A 26 -6.44 -1.40 -12.51
CA ARG A 26 -7.32 -0.62 -11.64
C ARG A 26 -7.44 -1.27 -10.26
N ILE A 27 -7.18 -0.49 -9.21
CA ILE A 27 -7.37 -0.94 -7.84
C ILE A 27 -8.85 -0.76 -7.47
N SER A 28 -9.50 -1.88 -7.13
CA SER A 28 -10.91 -1.89 -6.75
C SER A 28 -11.14 -1.81 -5.26
N SER A 29 -10.19 -2.30 -4.46
CA SER A 29 -10.25 -2.18 -3.01
C SER A 29 -8.86 -2.20 -2.41
N ILE A 30 -8.73 -1.57 -1.23
CA ILE A 30 -7.49 -1.45 -0.49
C ILE A 30 -7.81 -1.41 1.00
N GLY A 31 -7.08 -2.16 1.81
CA GLY A 31 -7.25 -2.18 3.25
C GLY A 31 -6.55 -3.37 3.89
N LYS A 32 -6.33 -3.29 5.20
CA LYS A 32 -5.64 -4.36 5.94
C LYS A 32 -6.51 -5.60 6.14
N HIS A 33 -7.82 -5.46 6.03
CA HIS A 33 -8.77 -6.51 6.37
C HIS A 33 -9.67 -6.95 5.22
N ILE A 34 -9.40 -6.49 3.99
CA ILE A 34 -10.17 -6.96 2.83
C ILE A 34 -9.93 -8.46 2.64
N GLU A 35 -11.00 -9.19 2.32
CA GLU A 35 -10.94 -10.65 2.21
C GLU A 35 -10.36 -11.11 0.87
N LYS A 36 -10.75 -10.43 -0.21
CA LYS A 36 -10.27 -10.74 -1.55
C LYS A 36 -9.18 -9.76 -1.94
N TRP A 37 -8.00 -10.29 -2.21
CA TRP A 37 -6.85 -9.48 -2.58
C TRP A 37 -5.86 -10.28 -3.42
N ASN A 38 -5.11 -9.62 -4.27
CA ASN A 38 -4.11 -10.24 -5.13
C ASN A 38 -2.74 -9.53 -5.07
N GLY A 39 -2.62 -8.48 -4.29
CA GLY A 39 -1.36 -7.77 -4.13
C GLY A 39 -1.28 -7.03 -2.81
N THR A 40 -0.12 -6.46 -2.54
CA THR A 40 0.13 -5.68 -1.33
C THR A 40 0.66 -4.29 -1.68
N ASP A 41 0.29 -3.31 -0.84
CA ASP A 41 0.76 -1.95 -0.95
C ASP A 41 2.22 -1.88 -0.49
N SER A 42 3.09 -1.36 -1.35
CA SER A 42 4.51 -1.19 -1.04
C SER A 42 4.82 0.10 -0.30
N GLY A 43 3.85 0.99 -0.18
CA GLY A 43 4.08 2.32 0.38
C GLY A 43 4.73 3.31 -0.60
N VAL A 44 4.96 2.90 -1.83
CA VAL A 44 5.52 3.77 -2.87
C VAL A 44 4.40 4.15 -3.83
N PHE A 45 4.16 5.45 -3.99
CA PHE A 45 3.07 5.92 -4.83
C PHE A 45 3.41 7.26 -5.48
N ARG A 46 2.76 7.50 -6.60
CA ARG A 46 2.76 8.77 -7.29
C ARG A 46 1.35 9.29 -7.33
N LEU A 47 1.14 10.48 -6.80
CA LEU A 47 -0.18 11.08 -6.67
C LEU A 47 -0.19 12.44 -7.35
N ASN A 48 -1.37 12.82 -7.78
CA ASN A 48 -1.63 14.13 -8.32
C ASN A 48 -2.04 15.08 -7.16
N PRO A 49 -1.82 16.40 -7.26
CA PRO A 49 -2.14 17.33 -6.16
C PRO A 49 -3.59 17.32 -5.69
N GLU A 50 -4.52 16.86 -6.51
CA GLU A 50 -5.94 16.71 -6.13
C GLU A 50 -6.14 15.79 -4.92
N ILE A 51 -5.14 14.95 -4.60
CA ILE A 51 -5.21 14.09 -3.42
C ILE A 51 -5.38 14.89 -2.13
N PHE A 52 -4.87 16.11 -2.07
CA PHE A 52 -4.99 16.93 -0.87
C PHE A 52 -6.45 17.31 -0.57
N GLU A 53 -7.27 17.50 -1.59
CA GLU A 53 -8.71 17.74 -1.42
C GLU A 53 -9.40 16.48 -0.88
N VAL A 54 -8.99 15.31 -1.36
CA VAL A 54 -9.53 14.02 -0.89
C VAL A 54 -9.16 13.79 0.58
N ILE A 55 -7.93 14.10 0.95
CA ILE A 55 -7.46 14.00 2.34
C ILE A 55 -8.28 14.92 3.25
N ASP A 56 -8.49 16.17 2.84
CA ASP A 56 -9.28 17.12 3.62
C ASP A 56 -10.71 16.65 3.80
N GLN A 57 -11.33 16.10 2.76
CA GLN A 57 -12.66 15.51 2.84
C GLN A 57 -12.70 14.35 3.82
N TRP A 58 -11.71 13.46 3.75
CA TRP A 58 -11.63 12.30 4.62
C TRP A 58 -11.49 12.71 6.10
N ILE A 59 -10.60 13.65 6.39
CA ILE A 59 -10.40 14.17 7.75
C ILE A 59 -11.68 14.78 8.29
N GLY A 60 -12.46 15.46 7.45
CA GLY A 60 -13.74 16.03 7.84
C GLY A 60 -14.84 15.01 8.15
N LEU A 61 -14.77 13.82 7.53
CA LEU A 61 -15.76 12.76 7.70
C LEU A 61 -15.37 11.76 8.78
N ASP A 62 -14.08 11.47 8.93
CA ASP A 62 -13.58 10.51 9.90
C ASP A 62 -13.43 11.16 11.26
N LYS A 63 -14.14 10.61 12.24
CA LYS A 63 -14.11 11.08 13.64
C LYS A 63 -13.00 10.41 14.45
N SER A 64 -12.30 9.44 13.89
CA SER A 64 -11.20 8.78 14.59
C SER A 64 -9.99 9.70 14.64
N GLU A 65 -9.12 9.50 15.60
CA GLU A 65 -7.86 10.22 15.71
C GLU A 65 -6.74 9.58 14.87
N ARG A 66 -7.06 8.48 14.20
CA ARG A 66 -6.11 7.75 13.35
C ARG A 66 -6.44 7.94 11.89
N TYR A 67 -5.47 8.48 11.17
CA TYR A 67 -5.59 8.71 9.74
C TYR A 67 -4.50 7.91 9.02
N GLU A 68 -4.91 6.96 8.21
CA GLU A 68 -4.00 6.17 7.38
C GLU A 68 -4.27 6.50 5.90
N LEU A 69 -3.22 6.53 5.12
CA LEU A 69 -3.34 6.86 3.70
C LEU A 69 -4.16 5.81 2.93
N GLY A 70 -4.09 4.54 3.36
CA GLY A 70 -4.94 3.49 2.80
C GLY A 70 -6.42 3.77 2.93
N ASP A 71 -6.84 4.38 4.04
CA ASP A 71 -8.24 4.76 4.26
C ASP A 71 -8.67 5.87 3.30
N VAL A 72 -7.77 6.82 3.04
CA VAL A 72 -8.01 7.90 2.07
C VAL A 72 -8.18 7.31 0.67
N PHE A 73 -7.34 6.37 0.28
CA PHE A 73 -7.45 5.69 -1.02
C PHE A 73 -8.76 4.91 -1.13
N ALA A 74 -9.15 4.19 -0.07
CA ALA A 74 -10.41 3.45 -0.05
C ALA A 74 -11.60 4.40 -0.23
N HIS A 75 -11.58 5.54 0.46
CA HIS A 75 -12.61 6.56 0.32
C HIS A 75 -12.65 7.12 -1.12
N MET A 76 -11.49 7.46 -1.68
CA MET A 76 -11.39 7.97 -3.05
C MET A 76 -12.00 6.99 -4.04
N ILE A 77 -11.68 5.71 -3.92
CA ILE A 77 -12.23 4.65 -4.78
C ILE A 77 -13.75 4.56 -4.61
N SER A 78 -14.26 4.64 -3.38
CA SER A 78 -15.70 4.59 -3.10
C SER A 78 -16.47 5.76 -3.74
N GLN A 79 -15.78 6.87 -3.97
CA GLN A 79 -16.36 8.06 -4.62
C GLN A 79 -16.16 8.06 -6.14
N GLY A 80 -15.71 6.96 -6.71
CA GLY A 80 -15.51 6.83 -8.16
C GLY A 80 -14.15 7.30 -8.66
N GLY A 81 -13.24 7.65 -7.77
CA GLY A 81 -11.87 7.98 -8.12
C GLY A 81 -11.11 6.76 -8.63
N ILE A 82 -10.09 7.00 -9.43
CA ILE A 82 -9.29 5.94 -10.03
C ILE A 82 -7.89 5.95 -9.43
N LEU A 83 -7.50 4.81 -8.86
CA LEU A 83 -6.13 4.54 -8.43
C LEU A 83 -5.62 3.36 -9.22
N LYS A 84 -4.50 3.54 -9.91
CA LYS A 84 -3.89 2.49 -10.72
C LYS A 84 -2.72 1.85 -10.00
N SER A 85 -2.50 0.58 -10.27
CA SER A 85 -1.35 -0.17 -9.77
C SER A 85 -0.17 -0.09 -10.75
N CYS A 86 1.02 -0.19 -10.20
CA CYS A 86 2.24 -0.44 -10.94
C CYS A 86 2.88 -1.68 -10.34
N ASP A 87 3.14 -2.70 -11.15
CA ASP A 87 3.70 -3.96 -10.67
C ASP A 87 5.18 -3.78 -10.31
N ILE A 88 5.50 -3.97 -9.04
CA ILE A 88 6.88 -3.92 -8.53
C ILE A 88 7.32 -5.25 -7.92
N SER A 89 6.66 -6.35 -8.30
CA SER A 89 6.84 -7.67 -7.68
C SER A 89 8.28 -8.19 -7.73
N ASN A 90 9.08 -7.74 -8.69
CA ASN A 90 10.49 -8.16 -8.83
C ASN A 90 11.46 -7.18 -8.17
N SER A 91 10.96 -6.14 -7.51
CA SER A 91 11.80 -5.14 -6.85
C SER A 91 11.93 -5.47 -5.37
N PHE A 92 13.09 -5.17 -4.81
CA PHE A 92 13.27 -5.26 -3.37
C PHE A 92 12.64 -4.05 -2.70
N TRP A 93 11.82 -4.30 -1.68
CA TRP A 93 11.28 -3.27 -0.82
C TRP A 93 11.09 -3.85 0.59
N TYR A 94 11.11 -3.01 1.59
CA TYR A 94 10.98 -3.45 2.97
C TYR A 94 10.40 -2.33 3.83
N ASP A 95 9.43 -2.68 4.65
CA ASP A 95 8.77 -1.75 5.56
C ASP A 95 9.37 -1.92 6.96
N VAL A 96 9.96 -0.85 7.48
CA VAL A 96 10.65 -0.86 8.77
C VAL A 96 9.80 -0.11 9.79
N ASP A 97 9.09 -0.84 10.63
CA ASP A 97 8.22 -0.27 11.67
C ASP A 97 8.81 -0.36 13.08
N ASN A 98 9.76 -1.28 13.28
CA ASN A 98 10.36 -1.53 14.61
C ASN A 98 11.83 -1.96 14.49
N LEU A 99 12.47 -2.15 15.63
CA LEU A 99 13.88 -2.54 15.68
C LEU A 99 14.13 -3.92 15.06
N GLU A 100 13.21 -4.84 15.25
CA GLU A 100 13.31 -6.18 14.65
C GLU A 100 13.33 -6.10 13.14
N ASP A 101 12.46 -5.29 12.54
CA ASP A 101 12.43 -5.06 11.10
C ASP A 101 13.76 -4.48 10.61
N LEU A 102 14.32 -3.53 11.34
CA LEU A 102 15.60 -2.94 11.00
C LEU A 102 16.73 -3.96 11.02
N GLN A 103 16.76 -4.82 12.01
CA GLN A 103 17.76 -5.87 12.13
C GLN A 103 17.67 -6.85 10.96
N HIS A 104 16.45 -7.22 10.58
CA HIS A 104 16.22 -8.08 9.43
C HIS A 104 16.65 -7.42 8.13
N LEU A 105 16.36 -6.14 7.95
CA LEU A 105 16.77 -5.39 6.76
C LEU A 105 18.29 -5.32 6.68
N GLN A 106 18.98 -5.05 7.78
CA GLN A 106 20.43 -5.00 7.82
C GLN A 106 21.05 -6.34 7.40
N THR A 107 20.48 -7.44 7.83
CA THR A 107 20.92 -8.78 7.42
C THR A 107 20.79 -8.96 5.91
N HIS A 108 19.69 -8.51 5.31
CA HIS A 108 19.46 -8.60 3.88
C HIS A 108 20.40 -7.71 3.06
N VAL A 109 20.61 -6.47 3.51
CA VAL A 109 21.43 -5.49 2.79
C VAL A 109 22.90 -5.89 2.79
N HIS A 110 23.36 -6.55 3.86
CA HIS A 110 24.76 -6.96 3.99
C HIS A 110 25.06 -8.34 3.40
N GLN A 111 24.07 -9.05 2.88
CA GLN A 111 24.34 -10.29 2.17
C GLN A 111 24.93 -9.97 0.80
N PRO A 112 26.07 -10.58 0.44
CA PRO A 112 26.63 -10.35 -0.88
C PRO A 112 25.69 -10.87 -1.95
N ASP A 113 25.48 -10.05 -2.97
CA ASP A 113 24.76 -10.47 -4.16
C ASP A 113 25.62 -11.49 -4.90
N GLU A 114 25.07 -12.65 -5.10
CA GLU A 114 25.71 -13.69 -5.87
C GLU A 114 25.31 -13.67 -7.33
#